data_a708ebf5e8d1d0c457ebfd4e2d96a793
#
_entry.id   a708ebf5e8d1d0c457ebfd4e2d96a793
#
_cell.length_a   1.000
_cell.length_b   1.000
_cell.length_c   1.000
_cell.angle_alpha   90.00
_cell.angle_beta   90.00
_cell.angle_gamma   90.00
#
_symmetry.space_group_name_H-M   'P 1'
#
loop_
_entity.id
_entity.type
_entity.pdbx_description
1 polymer ?
#
loop_
_entity_poly.entity_id
_entity_poly.type
_entity_poly.pdbx_seq_one_letter_code
_entity_poly.pdbx_strand_id
1 'polypeptide(L)'
;MKKIVLFATAFMLTLGAFAQTKAEDVIKVNTEKHDFGKVKQNVPPVYYFEIKNISDKPVVVENTWASCGCTTPDKITEPIAPGTTVKLKVQYSAAAVAPFTKDVYIKLAGIEQPKSVQITGEVLEATAYDTWLKEKGKDEKPKN
;
A
#
# COMPACT_ATOMS: atom_id res chain seq x y z
N MET A 1 -49.61 9.49 54.92
CA MET A 1 -49.59 9.08 53.52
C MET A 1 -48.41 9.78 52.87
N LYS A 2 -47.26 9.11 52.81
CA LYS A 2 -46.00 9.71 52.32
C LYS A 2 -45.82 9.30 50.86
N LYS A 3 -45.91 10.31 49.96
CA LYS A 3 -45.63 10.13 48.53
C LYS A 3 -44.11 10.21 48.33
N ILE A 4 -43.46 9.07 48.09
CA ILE A 4 -42.05 9.03 47.73
C ILE A 4 -41.99 9.24 46.20
N VAL A 5 -41.43 10.39 45.79
CA VAL A 5 -41.12 10.70 44.43
C VAL A 5 -39.70 10.17 44.15
N LEU A 6 -39.64 9.05 43.40
CA LEU A 6 -38.40 8.48 42.92
C LEU A 6 -37.96 9.29 41.67
N PHE A 7 -36.97 10.15 41.83
CA PHE A 7 -36.23 10.76 40.69
C PHE A 7 -35.27 9.71 40.14
N ALA A 8 -35.67 9.03 39.09
CA ALA A 8 -34.76 8.22 38.30
C ALA A 8 -33.96 9.17 37.38
N THR A 9 -32.78 9.57 37.81
CA THR A 9 -31.79 10.24 36.97
C THR A 9 -31.23 9.24 35.96
N ALA A 10 -31.78 9.23 34.75
CA ALA A 10 -31.17 8.53 33.62
C ALA A 10 -29.86 9.22 33.25
N PHE A 11 -28.75 8.69 33.78
CA PHE A 11 -27.40 9.06 33.36
C PHE A 11 -27.13 8.44 31.99
N MET A 12 -27.46 9.17 30.92
CA MET A 12 -27.09 8.81 29.55
C MET A 12 -25.56 8.90 29.42
N LEU A 13 -24.88 7.78 29.51
CA LEU A 13 -23.50 7.63 29.06
C LEU A 13 -23.50 7.77 27.54
N THR A 14 -23.26 8.98 27.04
CA THR A 14 -22.86 9.19 25.66
C THR A 14 -21.44 8.65 25.50
N LEU A 15 -21.32 7.40 25.09
CA LEU A 15 -20.08 6.86 24.55
C LEU A 15 -19.79 7.62 23.27
N GLY A 16 -18.96 8.66 23.36
CA GLY A 16 -18.39 9.32 22.22
C GLY A 16 -17.55 8.30 21.45
N ALA A 17 -18.09 7.76 20.37
CA ALA A 17 -17.31 6.99 19.42
C ALA A 17 -16.28 7.96 18.81
N PHE A 18 -15.07 7.96 19.33
CA PHE A 18 -13.94 8.61 18.67
C PHE A 18 -13.70 7.81 17.39
N ALA A 19 -14.18 8.32 16.26
CA ALA A 19 -13.85 7.76 14.96
C ALA A 19 -12.35 7.88 14.78
N GLN A 20 -11.63 6.76 14.85
CA GLN A 20 -10.21 6.72 14.57
C GLN A 20 -9.99 7.10 13.10
N THR A 21 -9.26 8.17 12.85
CA THR A 21 -8.87 8.58 11.50
C THR A 21 -8.03 7.48 10.87
N LYS A 22 -8.43 7.00 9.71
CA LYS A 22 -7.72 5.96 8.96
C LYS A 22 -6.81 6.60 7.91
N ALA A 23 -5.83 5.84 7.43
CA ALA A 23 -4.95 6.31 6.38
C ALA A 23 -5.72 6.65 5.08
N GLU A 24 -6.77 5.91 4.78
CA GLU A 24 -7.65 6.13 3.62
C GLU A 24 -8.41 7.46 3.67
N ASP A 25 -8.59 8.03 4.86
CA ASP A 25 -9.27 9.32 5.04
C ASP A 25 -8.36 10.52 4.68
N VAL A 26 -7.05 10.30 4.65
CA VAL A 26 -6.05 11.37 4.44
C VAL A 26 -5.18 11.17 3.20
N ILE A 27 -4.96 9.93 2.76
CA ILE A 27 -4.22 9.65 1.53
C ILE A 27 -4.99 8.71 0.61
N LYS A 28 -4.77 8.88 -0.70
CA LYS A 28 -5.23 7.97 -1.75
C LYS A 28 -4.03 7.45 -2.52
N VAL A 29 -4.00 6.15 -2.78
CA VAL A 29 -3.01 5.52 -3.66
C VAL A 29 -3.59 5.27 -5.04
N ASN A 30 -2.78 5.32 -6.09
CA ASN A 30 -3.20 5.06 -7.48
C ASN A 30 -3.70 3.62 -7.67
N THR A 31 -3.07 2.68 -6.97
CA THR A 31 -3.49 1.27 -6.90
C THR A 31 -3.07 0.67 -5.56
N GLU A 32 -3.85 -0.25 -5.04
CA GLU A 32 -3.49 -0.99 -3.83
C GLU A 32 -2.66 -2.25 -4.15
N LYS A 33 -2.69 -2.69 -5.42
CA LYS A 33 -1.97 -3.86 -5.87
C LYS A 33 -1.35 -3.61 -7.24
N HIS A 34 -0.06 -3.96 -7.38
CA HIS A 34 0.64 -3.98 -8.64
C HIS A 34 1.17 -5.38 -8.95
N ASP A 35 0.86 -5.89 -10.14
CA ASP A 35 1.36 -7.17 -10.64
C ASP A 35 2.46 -6.94 -11.68
N PHE A 36 3.67 -7.40 -11.37
CA PHE A 36 4.79 -7.37 -12.29
C PHE A 36 4.70 -8.44 -13.41
N GLY A 37 3.77 -9.39 -13.26
CA GLY A 37 3.72 -10.55 -14.16
C GLY A 37 4.97 -11.44 -14.02
N LYS A 38 5.54 -11.86 -15.15
CA LYS A 38 6.78 -12.63 -15.16
C LYS A 38 7.99 -11.71 -15.03
N VAL A 39 8.90 -12.07 -14.13
CA VAL A 39 10.11 -11.33 -13.81
C VAL A 39 11.33 -12.24 -14.02
N LYS A 40 12.39 -11.71 -14.60
CA LYS A 40 13.64 -12.46 -14.78
C LYS A 40 14.40 -12.54 -13.46
N GLN A 41 14.90 -13.71 -13.10
CA GLN A 41 15.70 -13.91 -11.90
C GLN A 41 16.89 -12.94 -11.85
N ASN A 42 17.16 -12.40 -10.66
CA ASN A 42 18.21 -11.42 -10.38
C ASN A 42 18.11 -10.10 -11.16
N VAL A 43 16.95 -9.82 -11.78
CA VAL A 43 16.64 -8.52 -12.38
C VAL A 43 15.56 -7.85 -11.53
N PRO A 44 15.92 -6.94 -10.62
CA PRO A 44 14.97 -6.32 -9.69
C PRO A 44 13.94 -5.46 -10.41
N PRO A 45 12.65 -5.81 -10.41
CA PRO A 45 11.61 -4.96 -10.93
C PRO A 45 11.34 -3.80 -9.96
N VAL A 46 10.93 -2.67 -10.52
CA VAL A 46 10.62 -1.44 -9.79
C VAL A 46 9.23 -0.95 -10.16
N TYR A 47 8.47 -0.55 -9.16
CA TYR A 47 7.20 0.15 -9.35
C TYR A 47 7.12 1.40 -8.48
N TYR A 48 6.36 2.40 -8.94
CA TYR A 48 6.12 3.65 -8.25
C TYR A 48 4.66 3.75 -7.87
N PHE A 49 4.35 3.56 -6.59
CA PHE A 49 3.03 3.89 -6.08
C PHE A 49 2.89 5.40 -5.96
N GLU A 50 1.81 5.94 -6.47
CA GLU A 50 1.50 7.35 -6.32
C GLU A 50 0.61 7.55 -5.09
N ILE A 51 1.07 8.37 -4.15
CA ILE A 51 0.40 8.68 -2.90
C ILE A 51 -0.05 10.13 -2.96
N LYS A 52 -1.36 10.36 -3.04
CA LYS A 52 -1.96 11.68 -3.03
C LYS A 52 -2.47 12.02 -1.64
N ASN A 53 -2.08 13.17 -1.11
CA ASN A 53 -2.71 13.73 0.08
C ASN A 53 -4.09 14.30 -0.31
N ILE A 54 -5.16 13.72 0.24
CA ILE A 54 -6.54 14.14 0.02
C ILE A 54 -7.12 14.96 1.18
N SER A 55 -6.31 15.19 2.22
CA SER A 55 -6.69 16.01 3.37
C SER A 55 -6.37 17.50 3.14
N ASP A 56 -6.84 18.34 4.06
CA ASP A 56 -6.60 19.80 4.07
C ASP A 56 -5.31 20.21 4.78
N LYS A 57 -4.55 19.23 5.31
CA LYS A 57 -3.31 19.44 6.08
C LYS A 57 -2.14 18.67 5.47
N PRO A 58 -0.88 19.12 5.68
CA PRO A 58 0.29 18.34 5.30
C PRO A 58 0.30 16.98 6.02
N VAL A 59 0.60 15.91 5.27
CA VAL A 59 0.70 14.55 5.78
C VAL A 59 2.18 14.16 5.87
N VAL A 60 2.60 13.69 7.04
CA VAL A 60 3.97 13.19 7.27
C VAL A 60 3.96 11.67 7.20
N VAL A 61 4.84 11.11 6.39
CA VAL A 61 5.13 9.68 6.39
C VAL A 61 6.21 9.39 7.42
N GLU A 62 5.86 8.73 8.51
CA GLU A 62 6.81 8.38 9.58
C GLU A 62 7.76 7.27 9.15
N ASN A 63 7.23 6.26 8.45
CA ASN A 63 8.02 5.12 8.02
C ASN A 63 7.37 4.39 6.82
N THR A 64 8.23 3.72 6.06
CA THR A 64 7.85 2.77 5.02
C THR A 64 8.66 1.49 5.20
N TRP A 65 8.02 0.34 5.11
CA TRP A 65 8.67 -0.97 5.21
C TRP A 65 7.91 -2.03 4.41
N ALA A 66 8.49 -3.17 4.25
CA ALA A 66 7.86 -4.31 3.58
C ALA A 66 7.80 -5.55 4.46
N SER A 67 6.98 -6.51 4.08
CA SER A 67 6.80 -7.79 4.78
C SER A 67 8.03 -8.70 4.76
N CYS A 68 9.04 -8.39 3.92
CA CYS A 68 10.33 -9.09 3.88
C CYS A 68 11.46 -8.15 3.46
N GLY A 69 12.71 -8.51 3.81
CA GLY A 69 13.91 -7.80 3.35
C GLY A 69 14.19 -7.92 1.83
N CYS A 70 13.40 -8.74 1.12
CA CYS A 70 13.49 -8.89 -0.34
C CYS A 70 12.75 -7.78 -1.11
N THR A 71 12.05 -6.92 -0.41
CA THR A 71 11.31 -5.77 -0.95
C THR A 71 11.75 -4.51 -0.24
N THR A 72 12.16 -3.50 -1.00
CA THR A 72 12.71 -2.27 -0.46
C THR A 72 11.86 -1.08 -0.96
N PRO A 73 11.00 -0.51 -0.10
CA PRO A 73 10.38 0.78 -0.37
C PRO A 73 11.37 1.91 -0.06
N ASP A 74 11.33 2.98 -0.86
CA ASP A 74 12.04 4.22 -0.54
C ASP A 74 11.41 4.92 0.68
N LYS A 75 12.16 5.82 1.31
CA LYS A 75 11.66 6.69 2.37
C LYS A 75 11.11 7.97 1.77
N ILE A 76 9.97 8.42 2.29
CA ILE A 76 9.40 9.74 2.01
C ILE A 76 9.72 10.61 3.21
N THR A 77 10.63 11.56 3.05
CA THR A 77 11.17 12.38 4.16
C THR A 77 10.46 13.72 4.31
N GLU A 78 9.86 14.22 3.23
CA GLU A 78 9.19 15.51 3.25
C GLU A 78 7.68 15.35 3.43
N PRO A 79 7.04 16.28 4.16
CA PRO A 79 5.58 16.28 4.29
C PRO A 79 4.91 16.44 2.93
N ILE A 80 3.86 15.66 2.70
CA ILE A 80 3.04 15.73 1.49
C ILE A 80 2.03 16.86 1.67
N ALA A 81 2.16 17.94 0.91
CA ALA A 81 1.25 19.07 0.98
C ALA A 81 -0.18 18.68 0.53
N PRO A 82 -1.24 19.38 1.00
CA PRO A 82 -2.61 19.14 0.58
C PRO A 82 -2.76 19.11 -0.94
N GLY A 83 -3.47 18.10 -1.45
CA GLY A 83 -3.74 17.93 -2.89
C GLY A 83 -2.56 17.46 -3.74
N THR A 84 -1.34 17.38 -3.18
CA THR A 84 -0.16 16.94 -3.92
C THR A 84 -0.01 15.43 -3.95
N THR A 85 0.75 14.95 -4.93
CA THR A 85 1.05 13.52 -5.13
C THR A 85 2.56 13.31 -5.07
N VAL A 86 3.00 12.32 -4.30
CA VAL A 86 4.39 11.86 -4.25
C VAL A 86 4.48 10.43 -4.75
N LYS A 87 5.67 10.02 -5.20
CA LYS A 87 5.93 8.67 -5.67
C LYS A 87 6.72 7.89 -4.63
N LEU A 88 6.18 6.76 -4.21
CA LEU A 88 6.88 5.76 -3.40
C LEU A 88 7.44 4.69 -4.33
N LYS A 89 8.76 4.70 -4.54
CA LYS A 89 9.43 3.63 -5.27
C LYS A 89 9.48 2.37 -4.42
N VAL A 90 9.13 1.24 -5.03
CA VAL A 90 9.23 -0.09 -4.42
C VAL A 90 10.01 -0.99 -5.36
N GLN A 91 11.05 -1.63 -4.85
CA GLN A 91 11.90 -2.55 -5.59
C GLN A 91 11.83 -3.94 -4.96
N TYR A 92 11.74 -4.98 -5.79
CA TYR A 92 11.81 -6.38 -5.38
C TYR A 92 13.11 -7.02 -5.88
N SER A 93 13.80 -7.80 -5.05
CA SER A 93 15.13 -8.36 -5.39
C SER A 93 15.13 -9.40 -6.50
N ALA A 94 13.99 -10.10 -6.70
CA ALA A 94 13.82 -11.18 -7.67
C ALA A 94 14.87 -12.30 -7.57
N ALA A 95 15.41 -12.57 -6.38
CA ALA A 95 16.48 -13.55 -6.20
C ALA A 95 15.97 -15.00 -6.26
N ALA A 96 14.80 -15.29 -5.72
CA ALA A 96 14.21 -16.63 -5.66
C ALA A 96 13.27 -16.88 -6.83
N VAL A 97 13.47 -18.02 -7.53
CA VAL A 97 12.58 -18.48 -8.61
C VAL A 97 11.31 -19.04 -7.98
N ALA A 98 10.27 -18.23 -7.91
CA ALA A 98 8.97 -18.58 -7.37
C ALA A 98 7.93 -17.48 -7.65
N PRO A 99 6.63 -17.76 -7.55
CA PRO A 99 5.61 -16.72 -7.39
C PRO A 99 5.85 -15.94 -6.11
N PHE A 100 5.56 -14.64 -6.12
CA PHE A 100 5.68 -13.80 -4.93
C PHE A 100 4.46 -12.89 -4.74
N THR A 101 4.16 -12.64 -3.48
CA THR A 101 3.22 -11.63 -2.99
C THR A 101 3.88 -10.96 -1.80
N LYS A 102 4.06 -9.63 -1.86
CA LYS A 102 4.72 -8.85 -0.81
C LYS A 102 3.90 -7.63 -0.49
N ASP A 103 3.71 -7.39 0.80
CA ASP A 103 3.04 -6.20 1.31
C ASP A 103 4.07 -5.12 1.62
N VAL A 104 3.71 -3.90 1.31
CA VAL A 104 4.45 -2.68 1.63
C VAL A 104 3.56 -1.80 2.48
N TYR A 105 4.09 -1.32 3.57
CA TYR A 105 3.38 -0.54 4.58
C TYR A 105 3.86 0.90 4.58
N ILE A 106 2.90 1.82 4.72
CA ILE A 106 3.12 3.26 4.77
C ILE A 106 2.50 3.76 6.08
N LYS A 107 3.34 4.11 7.05
CA LYS A 107 2.91 4.66 8.35
C LYS A 107 2.85 6.16 8.28
N LEU A 108 1.70 6.70 8.59
CA LEU A 108 1.46 8.13 8.65
C LEU A 108 1.50 8.63 10.11
N ALA A 109 2.04 9.83 10.31
CA ALA A 109 2.05 10.47 11.61
C ALA A 109 0.63 10.69 12.15
N GLY A 110 0.42 10.32 13.40
CA GLY A 110 -0.87 10.48 14.08
C GLY A 110 -1.95 9.48 13.64
N ILE A 111 -1.65 8.53 12.75
CA ILE A 111 -2.58 7.47 12.33
C ILE A 111 -2.03 6.13 12.79
N GLU A 112 -2.81 5.41 13.58
CA GLU A 112 -2.36 4.18 14.22
C GLU A 112 -2.11 3.05 13.23
N GLN A 113 -3.03 2.83 12.29
CA GLN A 113 -2.94 1.76 11.30
C GLN A 113 -2.19 2.23 10.04
N PRO A 114 -1.13 1.52 9.60
CA PRO A 114 -0.46 1.84 8.36
C PRO A 114 -1.34 1.52 7.15
N LYS A 115 -1.20 2.29 6.08
CA LYS A 115 -1.72 1.92 4.76
C LYS A 115 -0.88 0.79 4.19
N SER A 116 -1.53 -0.26 3.69
CA SER A 116 -0.89 -1.37 2.99
C SER A 116 -1.13 -1.28 1.49
N VAL A 117 -0.09 -1.54 0.71
CA VAL A 117 -0.16 -1.81 -0.73
C VAL A 117 0.61 -3.10 -1.02
N GLN A 118 0.31 -3.75 -2.15
CA GLN A 118 0.83 -5.08 -2.45
C GLN A 118 1.51 -5.13 -3.82
N ILE A 119 2.61 -5.86 -3.92
CA ILE A 119 3.23 -6.24 -5.19
C ILE A 119 3.16 -7.75 -5.37
N THR A 120 2.91 -8.19 -6.59
CA THR A 120 2.86 -9.61 -6.97
C THR A 120 3.65 -9.85 -8.25
N GLY A 121 3.92 -11.12 -8.53
CA GLY A 121 4.55 -11.56 -9.77
C GLY A 121 5.09 -12.98 -9.62
N GLU A 122 5.80 -13.42 -10.63
CA GLU A 122 6.47 -14.71 -10.65
C GLU A 122 7.87 -14.56 -11.24
N VAL A 123 8.87 -14.95 -10.46
CA VAL A 123 10.26 -14.96 -10.90
C VAL A 123 10.53 -16.26 -11.65
N LEU A 124 11.02 -16.13 -12.87
CA LEU A 124 11.48 -17.24 -13.71
C LEU A 124 13.01 -17.25 -13.79
N GLU A 125 13.60 -18.43 -13.95
CA GLU A 125 14.99 -18.54 -14.36
C GLU A 125 15.23 -17.78 -15.68
N ALA A 126 16.47 -17.31 -15.89
CA ALA A 126 16.80 -16.48 -17.04
C ALA A 126 16.43 -17.13 -18.37
N THR A 127 16.71 -18.42 -18.52
CA THR A 127 16.40 -19.19 -19.73
C THR A 127 14.90 -19.37 -19.98
N ALA A 128 14.16 -19.65 -18.90
CA ALA A 128 12.70 -19.79 -18.96
C ALA A 128 12.03 -18.45 -19.28
N TYR A 129 12.53 -17.35 -18.69
CA TYR A 129 12.05 -16.00 -18.97
C TYR A 129 12.27 -15.60 -20.44
N ASP A 130 13.47 -15.85 -20.96
CA ASP A 130 13.83 -15.52 -22.35
C ASP A 130 13.01 -16.37 -23.36
N THR A 131 12.68 -17.61 -23.01
CA THR A 131 11.78 -18.47 -23.82
C THR A 131 10.36 -17.93 -23.80
N TRP A 132 9.83 -17.59 -22.62
CA TRP A 132 8.50 -17.00 -22.47
C TRP A 132 8.36 -15.70 -23.27
N LEU A 133 9.38 -14.81 -23.27
CA LEU A 133 9.36 -13.58 -24.07
C LEU A 133 9.29 -13.85 -25.57
N LYS A 134 10.02 -14.87 -26.06
CA LYS A 134 9.99 -15.26 -27.49
C LYS A 134 8.62 -15.80 -27.90
N GLU A 135 7.95 -16.54 -27.03
CA GLU A 135 6.62 -17.08 -27.27
C GLU A 135 5.59 -15.94 -27.29
N LYS A 136 5.63 -15.01 -26.32
CA LYS A 136 4.73 -13.86 -26.27
C LYS A 136 4.87 -12.94 -27.48
N GLY A 137 6.09 -12.71 -27.96
CA GLY A 137 6.35 -11.93 -29.18
C GLY A 137 5.85 -12.57 -30.48
N LYS A 138 5.53 -13.88 -30.47
CA LYS A 138 4.90 -14.56 -31.62
C LYS A 138 3.38 -14.38 -31.66
N ASP A 139 2.75 -14.25 -30.45
CA ASP A 139 1.30 -14.11 -30.33
C ASP A 139 0.82 -12.68 -30.67
N GLU A 140 1.70 -11.67 -30.58
CA GLU A 140 1.42 -10.26 -30.91
C GLU A 140 1.62 -9.90 -32.39
N LYS A 141 1.99 -10.86 -33.29
CA LYS A 141 2.07 -10.56 -34.70
C LYS A 141 0.65 -10.41 -35.27
N PRO A 142 0.29 -9.25 -35.86
CA PRO A 142 -1.04 -9.05 -36.42
C PRO A 142 -1.27 -10.11 -37.51
N LYS A 143 -2.38 -10.83 -37.42
CA LYS A 143 -2.89 -11.64 -38.52
C LYS A 143 -3.28 -10.69 -39.66
N ASN A 144 -2.45 -10.61 -40.67
CA ASN A 144 -2.82 -10.04 -41.95
C ASN A 144 -3.92 -10.88 -42.59
#